data_047d2bbe218220e284165e0fbcc19aa0
#
_entry.id   047d2bbe218220e284165e0fbcc19aa0
#
_cell.length_a   1.000
_cell.length_b   1.000
_cell.length_c   1.000
_cell.angle_alpha   90.00
_cell.angle_beta   90.00
_cell.angle_gamma   90.00
#
_symmetry.space_group_name_H-M   'P 1'
#
loop_
_entity.id
_entity.type
_entity.pdbx_description
1 polymer ?
#
loop_
_entity_poly.entity_id
_entity_poly.type
_entity_poly.pdbx_seq_one_letter_code
_entity_poly.pdbx_strand_id
1 'polypeptide(L)'
;MFKNAFLNNNSIPNVVVYDDTASSIEQKRESGFDKKLTGSSTSDILSKFRALNERRVQQGLSLLVLALPLSACGGGSSSSAPAVSGRAIDGYLAGSKVFLDSNPDVFVLTSDVAGSQGTFSGLFGTGSIVVQGGTDVSTGKSFTGELRAPEGATVVSPLTTIVEAVVAKAAASGAAPVSVAEAQAQVAKGLGLSADADLIATDFVATGSAGMSKAAAQVASVISMVSAAGGTDASAAVMAEVATKISAAGAAGGKSEVLTKASEMKAILETVSATTDVFADAPGAGDLAAVIDNIATVAETVNAKIEVAVSI
;
A
#
# COMPACT_ATOMS: atom_id res chain seq x y z
N MET A 1 -0.80 -3.33 69.96
CA MET A 1 0.47 -3.31 69.20
C MET A 1 0.23 -3.98 67.85
N PHE A 2 -0.06 -3.17 66.87
CA PHE A 2 -0.40 -3.64 65.49
C PHE A 2 0.83 -3.42 64.64
N LYS A 3 1.29 -4.47 63.94
CA LYS A 3 2.27 -4.35 62.86
C LYS A 3 1.53 -4.62 61.53
N ASN A 4 1.41 -3.56 60.74
CA ASN A 4 0.94 -3.62 59.39
C ASN A 4 2.06 -4.20 58.48
N ALA A 5 1.75 -5.32 57.80
CA ALA A 5 2.54 -5.81 56.71
C ALA A 5 1.89 -5.36 55.39
N PHE A 6 2.54 -4.44 54.66
CA PHE A 6 2.18 -4.09 53.29
C PHE A 6 2.86 -5.10 52.33
N LEU A 7 2.03 -5.89 51.66
CA LEU A 7 2.46 -6.70 50.54
C LEU A 7 2.47 -5.82 49.28
N ASN A 8 3.65 -5.51 48.81
CA ASN A 8 3.85 -4.82 47.54
C ASN A 8 4.03 -5.89 46.46
N ASN A 9 2.99 -6.16 45.67
CA ASN A 9 2.99 -7.12 44.60
C ASN A 9 3.09 -6.36 43.27
N ASN A 10 4.29 -6.05 42.85
CA ASN A 10 4.55 -5.41 41.55
C ASN A 10 5.59 -6.26 40.80
N SER A 11 5.12 -7.37 40.22
CA SER A 11 5.90 -8.18 39.32
C SER A 11 5.82 -7.59 37.91
N ILE A 12 6.85 -6.88 37.51
CA ILE A 12 7.07 -6.48 36.12
C ILE A 12 7.88 -7.63 35.49
N PRO A 13 7.39 -8.29 34.44
CA PRO A 13 8.18 -9.32 33.74
C PRO A 13 9.15 -8.70 32.73
N ASN A 14 10.43 -9.06 32.91
CA ASN A 14 11.50 -9.12 31.93
C ASN A 14 11.80 -7.91 31.06
N VAL A 15 12.63 -7.01 31.57
CA VAL A 15 13.59 -6.25 30.78
C VAL A 15 14.76 -7.15 30.49
N VAL A 16 14.94 -7.60 29.26
CA VAL A 16 16.15 -8.26 28.80
C VAL A 16 17.21 -7.17 28.54
N VAL A 17 18.13 -7.02 29.46
CA VAL A 17 19.34 -6.23 29.28
C VAL A 17 20.28 -7.02 28.40
N TYR A 18 20.55 -6.53 27.18
CA TYR A 18 21.62 -7.08 26.35
C TYR A 18 22.95 -6.61 26.90
N ASP A 19 23.73 -7.53 27.43
CA ASP A 19 25.11 -7.31 27.84
C ASP A 19 26.03 -7.37 26.62
N ASP A 20 26.91 -6.37 26.50
CA ASP A 20 27.88 -6.19 25.42
C ASP A 20 28.97 -7.23 25.46
N THR A 21 28.74 -8.44 24.92
CA THR A 21 29.80 -9.40 24.57
C THR A 21 29.73 -9.81 23.09
N ALA A 22 29.73 -8.81 22.22
CA ALA A 22 29.68 -8.97 20.77
C ALA A 22 31.03 -9.36 20.13
N SER A 23 31.99 -9.88 20.89
CA SER A 23 33.32 -10.23 20.30
C SER A 23 33.57 -11.71 20.04
N SER A 24 32.67 -12.61 20.41
CA SER A 24 32.90 -14.07 20.23
C SER A 24 31.98 -14.74 19.22
N ILE A 25 31.00 -14.04 18.62
CA ILE A 25 30.09 -14.60 17.62
C ILE A 25 30.54 -14.32 16.17
N GLU A 26 31.38 -13.32 15.97
CA GLU A 26 31.85 -12.93 14.63
C GLU A 26 32.88 -13.90 14.03
N GLN A 27 33.66 -14.59 14.84
CA GLN A 27 34.68 -15.55 14.36
C GLN A 27 34.10 -16.92 13.90
N LYS A 28 32.84 -17.23 14.18
CA LYS A 28 32.23 -18.52 13.80
C LYS A 28 31.34 -18.43 12.58
N ARG A 29 31.09 -17.23 12.04
CA ARG A 29 30.30 -17.00 10.82
C ARG A 29 31.11 -16.97 9.53
N GLU A 30 32.43 -16.75 9.58
CA GLU A 30 33.26 -16.65 8.37
C GLU A 30 33.70 -17.99 7.76
N SER A 31 33.49 -19.11 8.42
CA SER A 31 33.98 -20.40 7.90
C SER A 31 32.94 -21.29 7.21
N GLY A 32 31.69 -20.86 7.09
CA GLY A 32 30.60 -21.68 6.55
C GLY A 32 29.86 -21.13 5.34
N PHE A 33 30.11 -19.89 4.94
CA PHE A 33 29.26 -19.23 3.93
C PHE A 33 29.93 -18.91 2.58
N ASP A 34 31.17 -19.30 2.42
CA ASP A 34 32.03 -18.86 1.31
C ASP A 34 32.18 -19.87 0.16
N LYS A 35 31.15 -20.68 -0.14
CA LYS A 35 31.27 -21.65 -1.25
C LYS A 35 30.11 -21.77 -2.24
N LYS A 36 29.17 -20.83 -2.30
CA LYS A 36 28.07 -20.90 -3.29
C LYS A 36 27.60 -19.60 -3.96
N LEU A 37 28.35 -18.51 -3.88
CA LEU A 37 28.01 -17.25 -4.56
C LEU A 37 29.19 -16.65 -5.34
N THR A 38 29.99 -17.48 -6.00
CA THR A 38 30.93 -17.04 -7.03
C THR A 38 30.31 -17.30 -8.39
N GLY A 39 29.57 -16.32 -8.95
CA GLY A 39 29.08 -16.47 -10.33
C GLY A 39 28.13 -15.42 -10.86
N SER A 40 27.76 -14.40 -10.10
CA SER A 40 26.96 -13.31 -10.70
C SER A 40 27.46 -11.97 -10.17
N SER A 41 28.14 -11.23 -11.00
CA SER A 41 28.51 -9.83 -10.73
C SER A 41 27.23 -8.99 -10.58
N THR A 42 27.26 -7.98 -9.68
CA THR A 42 26.19 -6.98 -9.56
C THR A 42 25.83 -6.34 -10.90
N SER A 43 26.79 -6.29 -11.85
CA SER A 43 26.55 -5.87 -13.23
C SER A 43 25.65 -6.84 -14.01
N ASP A 44 25.69 -8.15 -13.74
CA ASP A 44 24.82 -9.15 -14.42
C ASP A 44 23.37 -9.09 -13.90
N ILE A 45 23.19 -8.78 -12.64
CA ILE A 45 21.85 -8.60 -12.05
C ILE A 45 21.23 -7.32 -12.62
N LEU A 46 21.97 -6.22 -12.66
CA LEU A 46 21.52 -4.94 -13.23
C LEU A 46 21.24 -5.06 -14.74
N SER A 47 22.03 -5.83 -15.49
CA SER A 47 21.78 -6.06 -16.91
C SER A 47 20.51 -6.88 -17.18
N LYS A 48 20.19 -7.86 -16.33
CA LYS A 48 18.96 -8.64 -16.40
C LYS A 48 17.72 -7.81 -16.05
N PHE A 49 17.81 -6.94 -15.05
CA PHE A 49 16.74 -5.98 -14.73
C PHE A 49 16.52 -4.98 -15.87
N ARG A 50 17.59 -4.48 -16.48
CA ARG A 50 17.51 -3.57 -17.64
C ARG A 50 16.85 -4.24 -18.85
N ALA A 51 17.20 -5.48 -19.14
CA ALA A 51 16.62 -6.25 -20.24
C ALA A 51 15.14 -6.61 -20.02
N LEU A 52 14.69 -6.80 -18.77
CA LEU A 52 13.29 -7.00 -18.42
C LEU A 52 12.47 -5.72 -18.59
N ASN A 53 13.04 -4.57 -18.25
CA ASN A 53 12.37 -3.29 -18.41
C ASN A 53 12.28 -2.86 -19.87
N GLU A 54 13.31 -3.13 -20.69
CA GLU A 54 13.28 -2.85 -22.13
C GLU A 54 12.27 -3.72 -22.90
N ARG A 55 11.99 -4.94 -22.47
CA ARG A 55 10.96 -5.80 -23.07
C ARG A 55 9.54 -5.31 -22.80
N ARG A 56 9.30 -4.64 -21.66
CA ARG A 56 7.99 -4.02 -21.36
C ARG A 56 7.72 -2.76 -22.18
N VAL A 57 8.75 -2.01 -22.56
CA VAL A 57 8.62 -0.80 -23.38
C VAL A 57 8.39 -1.13 -24.86
N GLN A 58 8.85 -2.28 -25.37
CA GLN A 58 8.73 -2.65 -26.80
C GLN A 58 7.39 -3.28 -27.20
N GLN A 59 6.52 -3.63 -26.26
CA GLN A 59 5.21 -4.23 -26.57
C GLN A 59 4.05 -3.22 -26.65
N GLY A 60 4.30 -1.92 -26.52
CA GLY A 60 3.29 -0.88 -26.46
C GLY A 60 3.33 0.23 -27.52
N LEU A 61 4.17 0.16 -28.56
CA LEU A 61 4.28 1.25 -29.54
C LEU A 61 3.96 0.78 -30.97
N SER A 62 2.66 0.76 -31.28
CA SER A 62 2.23 0.90 -32.69
C SER A 62 2.09 2.38 -33.01
N LEU A 63 3.10 2.94 -33.63
CA LEU A 63 3.09 4.32 -34.12
C LEU A 63 2.11 4.43 -35.29
N LEU A 64 0.97 5.06 -35.05
CA LEU A 64 0.16 5.62 -36.13
C LEU A 64 0.65 7.06 -36.37
N VAL A 65 1.54 7.23 -37.34
CA VAL A 65 1.99 8.57 -37.79
C VAL A 65 0.86 9.17 -38.63
N LEU A 66 0.08 10.06 -38.04
CA LEU A 66 -0.83 10.92 -38.79
C LEU A 66 -0.16 12.29 -38.94
N ALA A 67 0.31 12.60 -40.15
CA ALA A 67 0.88 13.89 -40.49
C ALA A 67 -0.23 14.96 -40.47
N LEU A 68 -0.12 15.93 -39.59
CA LEU A 68 -0.93 17.16 -39.64
C LEU A 68 -0.04 18.37 -39.94
N PRO A 69 -0.54 19.36 -40.73
CA PRO A 69 0.27 20.46 -41.20
C PRO A 69 0.62 21.43 -40.08
N LEU A 70 1.90 21.87 -40.06
CA LEU A 70 2.39 22.98 -39.24
C LEU A 70 1.67 24.27 -39.62
N SER A 71 0.83 24.77 -38.73
CA SER A 71 0.51 26.21 -38.68
C SER A 71 1.35 26.82 -37.58
N ALA A 72 2.44 27.48 -37.99
CA ALA A 72 3.26 28.29 -37.11
C ALA A 72 2.46 29.53 -36.68
N CYS A 73 2.15 29.63 -35.39
CA CYS A 73 1.89 30.92 -34.75
C CYS A 73 2.60 30.89 -33.39
N GLY A 74 3.56 31.83 -33.23
CA GLY A 74 4.42 31.93 -32.09
C GLY A 74 3.66 32.35 -30.83
N GLY A 75 4.00 31.72 -29.75
CA GLY A 75 3.57 32.01 -28.38
C GLY A 75 4.14 30.91 -27.49
N GLY A 76 5.37 31.08 -27.04
CA GLY A 76 6.01 30.13 -26.13
C GLY A 76 5.33 30.16 -24.76
N SER A 77 4.25 29.41 -24.62
CA SER A 77 3.81 28.94 -23.32
C SER A 77 4.54 27.62 -23.08
N SER A 78 5.62 27.67 -22.33
CA SER A 78 6.13 26.46 -21.69
C SER A 78 5.01 25.95 -20.79
N SER A 79 4.24 24.97 -21.26
CA SER A 79 3.31 24.21 -20.41
C SER A 79 4.18 23.42 -19.44
N SER A 80 4.47 24.02 -18.29
CA SER A 80 5.01 23.26 -17.17
C SER A 80 4.00 22.15 -16.85
N ALA A 81 4.48 20.92 -16.72
CA ALA A 81 3.64 19.81 -16.28
C ALA A 81 2.89 20.23 -15.00
N PRO A 82 1.63 19.81 -14.83
CA PRO A 82 0.87 20.18 -13.65
C PRO A 82 1.60 19.73 -12.39
N ALA A 83 1.63 20.61 -11.39
CA ALA A 83 2.19 20.27 -10.08
C ALA A 83 1.22 19.35 -9.34
N VAL A 84 1.73 18.22 -8.86
CA VAL A 84 1.00 17.26 -8.04
C VAL A 84 1.26 17.57 -6.58
N SER A 85 0.18 17.71 -5.80
CA SER A 85 0.23 17.97 -4.36
C SER A 85 -0.94 17.28 -3.67
N GLY A 86 -0.79 16.98 -2.39
CA GLY A 86 -1.86 16.30 -1.66
C GLY A 86 -1.48 15.98 -0.22
N ARG A 87 -2.17 15.00 0.35
CA ARG A 87 -1.96 14.52 1.71
C ARG A 87 -2.01 12.99 1.77
N ALA A 88 -1.03 12.37 2.43
CA ALA A 88 -0.99 10.94 2.71
C ALA A 88 -1.66 10.65 4.05
N ILE A 89 -2.67 9.77 4.04
CA ILE A 89 -3.56 9.50 5.19
C ILE A 89 -3.66 8.00 5.45
N ASP A 90 -3.10 7.60 6.59
CA ASP A 90 -3.34 6.35 7.31
C ASP A 90 -3.09 6.67 8.80
N GLY A 91 -3.97 7.52 9.38
CA GLY A 91 -3.53 8.54 10.31
C GLY A 91 -2.84 9.66 9.56
N TYR A 92 -2.06 10.55 9.79
CA TYR A 92 -1.27 11.34 8.84
C TYR A 92 0.13 10.75 8.73
N LEU A 93 0.58 10.41 7.52
CA LEU A 93 1.89 9.80 7.31
C LEU A 93 2.97 10.87 7.14
N ALA A 94 3.83 11.04 8.15
CA ALA A 94 4.94 11.98 8.14
C ALA A 94 6.24 11.31 7.64
N GLY A 95 7.03 12.04 6.83
CA GLY A 95 8.30 11.57 6.31
C GLY A 95 8.20 10.43 5.29
N SER A 96 7.03 10.17 4.72
CA SER A 96 6.84 9.17 3.67
C SER A 96 7.42 9.64 2.35
N LYS A 97 8.01 8.72 1.59
CA LYS A 97 8.43 8.96 0.20
C LYS A 97 7.19 8.99 -0.70
N VAL A 98 7.04 10.07 -1.48
CA VAL A 98 5.93 10.23 -2.44
C VAL A 98 6.52 10.44 -3.83
N PHE A 99 6.04 9.68 -4.80
CA PHE A 99 6.48 9.76 -6.20
C PHE A 99 5.34 9.39 -7.14
N LEU A 100 5.54 9.66 -8.44
CA LEU A 100 4.65 9.14 -9.48
C LEU A 100 5.18 7.80 -9.98
N ASP A 101 4.32 6.85 -10.23
CA ASP A 101 4.71 5.52 -10.71
C ASP A 101 5.39 5.56 -12.09
N SER A 102 5.10 6.59 -12.88
CA SER A 102 5.78 6.87 -14.16
C SER A 102 7.24 7.32 -13.99
N ASN A 103 7.63 7.82 -12.79
CA ASN A 103 9.00 8.33 -12.52
C ASN A 103 9.38 8.13 -11.04
N PRO A 104 9.65 6.90 -10.59
CA PRO A 104 9.91 6.60 -9.18
C PRO A 104 11.24 7.13 -8.64
N ASP A 105 12.14 7.59 -9.51
CA ASP A 105 13.43 8.17 -9.12
C ASP A 105 13.29 9.62 -8.63
N VAL A 106 12.21 10.30 -8.98
CA VAL A 106 11.88 11.66 -8.53
C VAL A 106 10.82 11.60 -7.44
N PHE A 107 11.19 11.98 -6.24
CA PHE A 107 10.29 11.92 -5.08
C PHE A 107 10.38 13.14 -4.19
N VAL A 108 9.35 13.35 -3.40
CA VAL A 108 9.30 14.30 -2.28
C VAL A 108 8.99 13.55 -0.99
N LEU A 109 9.22 14.21 0.16
CA LEU A 109 8.80 13.66 1.45
C LEU A 109 7.54 14.36 1.94
N THR A 110 6.67 13.60 2.61
CA THR A 110 5.53 14.20 3.31
C THR A 110 5.99 15.00 4.53
N SER A 111 5.28 16.07 4.81
CA SER A 111 5.57 16.97 5.93
C SER A 111 5.37 16.28 7.29
N ASP A 112 6.29 16.55 8.22
CA ASP A 112 6.23 16.21 9.64
C ASP A 112 5.82 17.39 10.52
N VAL A 113 5.66 18.57 9.92
CA VAL A 113 5.34 19.82 10.63
C VAL A 113 3.92 19.79 11.19
N ALA A 114 3.77 20.10 12.46
CA ALA A 114 2.48 20.14 13.13
C ALA A 114 1.45 21.02 12.38
N GLY A 115 0.26 20.46 12.16
CA GLY A 115 -0.81 21.09 11.38
C GLY A 115 -0.76 20.84 9.88
N SER A 116 0.40 20.41 9.33
CA SER A 116 0.56 20.03 7.92
C SER A 116 1.11 18.62 7.74
N GLN A 117 1.03 17.77 8.76
CA GLN A 117 1.50 16.40 8.69
C GLN A 117 0.85 15.66 7.49
N GLY A 118 1.65 14.86 6.85
CA GLY A 118 1.23 14.07 5.68
C GLY A 118 1.10 14.85 4.39
N THR A 119 1.19 16.20 4.38
CA THR A 119 1.11 16.97 3.13
C THR A 119 2.38 16.81 2.30
N PHE A 120 2.20 16.82 0.97
CA PHE A 120 3.28 16.84 0.00
C PHE A 120 2.97 17.79 -1.16
N SER A 121 4.02 18.28 -1.81
CA SER A 121 3.92 19.13 -3.02
C SER A 121 5.24 19.09 -3.78
N GLY A 122 5.22 19.58 -5.03
CA GLY A 122 6.43 19.72 -5.84
C GLY A 122 6.77 18.52 -6.70
N LEU A 123 5.87 17.53 -6.85
CA LEU A 123 5.95 16.56 -7.93
C LEU A 123 5.38 17.15 -9.21
N PHE A 124 5.96 16.78 -10.36
CA PHE A 124 5.51 17.22 -11.66
C PHE A 124 5.42 16.03 -12.60
N GLY A 125 4.32 15.91 -13.31
CA GLY A 125 4.09 14.82 -14.26
C GLY A 125 2.68 14.27 -14.17
N THR A 126 2.47 13.13 -14.80
CA THR A 126 1.23 12.35 -14.84
C THR A 126 1.48 10.94 -14.32
N GLY A 127 0.42 10.26 -13.93
CA GLY A 127 0.47 8.89 -13.41
C GLY A 127 -0.06 8.78 -12.00
N SER A 128 -0.11 7.56 -11.51
CA SER A 128 -0.60 7.28 -10.16
C SER A 128 0.40 7.76 -9.10
N ILE A 129 -0.15 8.27 -8.01
CA ILE A 129 0.64 8.74 -6.87
C ILE A 129 0.91 7.55 -5.96
N VAL A 130 2.17 7.36 -5.58
CA VAL A 130 2.63 6.28 -4.70
C VAL A 130 3.24 6.87 -3.43
N VAL A 131 2.84 6.35 -2.27
CA VAL A 131 3.36 6.71 -0.95
C VAL A 131 3.93 5.48 -0.28
N GLN A 132 5.18 5.56 0.16
CA GLN A 132 5.89 4.47 0.83
C GLN A 132 6.55 4.90 2.13
N GLY A 133 6.43 4.07 3.14
CA GLY A 133 7.09 4.27 4.43
C GLY A 133 6.57 5.48 5.21
N GLY A 134 7.41 6.00 6.09
CA GLY A 134 7.05 7.11 6.97
C GLY A 134 6.52 6.65 8.33
N THR A 135 5.98 7.61 9.08
CA THR A 135 5.43 7.37 10.43
C THR A 135 3.98 7.86 10.50
N ASP A 136 3.09 7.01 10.93
CA ASP A 136 1.73 7.41 11.27
C ASP A 136 1.77 8.29 12.54
N VAL A 137 1.39 9.54 12.40
CA VAL A 137 1.45 10.54 13.47
C VAL A 137 0.51 10.22 14.63
N SER A 138 -0.62 9.54 14.35
CA SER A 138 -1.63 9.19 15.36
C SER A 138 -1.16 8.10 16.32
N THR A 139 -0.40 7.13 15.80
CA THR A 139 0.09 5.97 16.56
C THR A 139 1.57 6.04 16.91
N GLY A 140 2.34 6.88 16.22
CA GLY A 140 3.80 6.95 16.30
C GLY A 140 4.51 5.72 15.71
N LYS A 141 3.81 4.86 14.98
CA LYS A 141 4.36 3.63 14.39
C LYS A 141 4.82 3.88 12.97
N SER A 142 5.87 3.17 12.57
CA SER A 142 6.30 3.14 11.17
C SER A 142 5.25 2.48 10.29
N PHE A 143 4.93 3.13 9.18
CA PHE A 143 4.14 2.55 8.10
C PHE A 143 5.07 1.75 7.19
N THR A 144 4.80 0.48 7.00
CA THR A 144 5.65 -0.43 6.19
C THR A 144 5.02 -0.82 4.86
N GLY A 145 3.79 -0.38 4.62
CA GLY A 145 3.05 -0.65 3.39
C GLY A 145 3.32 0.37 2.28
N GLU A 146 2.51 0.25 1.25
CA GLU A 146 2.43 1.19 0.14
C GLU A 146 0.98 1.63 -0.04
N LEU A 147 0.75 2.93 -0.20
CA LEU A 147 -0.53 3.50 -0.58
C LEU A 147 -0.44 4.04 -2.00
N ARG A 148 -1.55 3.96 -2.72
CA ARG A 148 -1.66 4.46 -4.09
C ARG A 148 -2.89 5.33 -4.26
N ALA A 149 -2.82 6.24 -5.22
CA ALA A 149 -3.98 7.01 -5.64
C ALA A 149 -3.95 7.26 -7.14
N PRO A 150 -5.11 7.30 -7.81
CA PRO A 150 -5.18 7.61 -9.24
C PRO A 150 -4.70 9.05 -9.51
N GLU A 151 -4.30 9.29 -10.74
CA GLU A 151 -3.98 10.64 -11.23
C GLU A 151 -5.10 11.62 -10.91
N GLY A 152 -4.75 12.81 -10.43
CA GLY A 152 -5.71 13.86 -10.04
C GLY A 152 -6.22 13.75 -8.61
N ALA A 153 -5.87 12.70 -7.86
CA ALA A 153 -6.20 12.63 -6.44
C ALA A 153 -5.41 13.66 -5.62
N THR A 154 -6.06 14.22 -4.61
CA THR A 154 -5.43 15.12 -3.62
C THR A 154 -5.26 14.45 -2.26
N VAL A 155 -5.76 13.25 -2.10
CA VAL A 155 -5.57 12.37 -0.94
C VAL A 155 -4.97 11.06 -1.42
N VAL A 156 -3.98 10.54 -0.68
CA VAL A 156 -3.44 9.19 -0.85
C VAL A 156 -3.70 8.42 0.43
N SER A 157 -4.51 7.36 0.34
CA SER A 157 -5.03 6.65 1.50
C SER A 157 -5.29 5.17 1.18
N PRO A 158 -5.60 4.32 2.17
CA PRO A 158 -6.06 2.96 1.91
C PRO A 158 -7.28 2.90 0.97
N LEU A 159 -8.19 3.89 1.04
CA LEU A 159 -9.36 3.94 0.15
C LEU A 159 -8.97 4.24 -1.29
N THR A 160 -8.09 5.21 -1.51
CA THR A 160 -7.59 5.53 -2.85
C THR A 160 -6.78 4.39 -3.45
N THR A 161 -6.12 3.58 -2.61
CA THR A 161 -5.39 2.39 -3.05
C THR A 161 -6.33 1.38 -3.71
N ILE A 162 -7.54 1.19 -3.17
CA ILE A 162 -8.56 0.34 -3.80
C ILE A 162 -9.08 0.96 -5.10
N VAL A 163 -9.33 2.28 -5.14
CA VAL A 163 -9.79 2.97 -6.37
C VAL A 163 -8.76 2.83 -7.47
N GLU A 164 -7.48 3.09 -7.16
CA GLU A 164 -6.37 2.94 -8.11
C GLU A 164 -6.25 1.51 -8.63
N ALA A 165 -6.35 0.52 -7.76
CA ALA A 165 -6.27 -0.88 -8.17
C ALA A 165 -7.40 -1.28 -9.14
N VAL A 166 -8.61 -0.73 -9.00
CA VAL A 166 -9.73 -0.93 -9.94
C VAL A 166 -9.38 -0.34 -11.31
N VAL A 167 -8.92 0.92 -11.33
CA VAL A 167 -8.56 1.64 -12.56
C VAL A 167 -7.41 0.93 -13.28
N ALA A 168 -6.33 0.61 -12.56
CA ALA A 168 -5.15 -0.05 -13.09
C ALA A 168 -5.47 -1.45 -13.65
N LYS A 169 -6.31 -2.24 -12.95
CA LYS A 169 -6.72 -3.57 -13.41
C LYS A 169 -7.57 -3.49 -14.68
N ALA A 170 -8.51 -2.54 -14.78
CA ALA A 170 -9.29 -2.33 -15.98
C ALA A 170 -8.38 -1.96 -17.17
N ALA A 171 -7.43 -1.07 -16.98
CA ALA A 171 -6.44 -0.69 -18.01
C ALA A 171 -5.58 -1.87 -18.45
N ALA A 172 -5.13 -2.73 -17.52
CA ALA A 172 -4.27 -3.88 -17.81
C ALA A 172 -5.02 -5.03 -18.53
N SER A 173 -6.33 -5.17 -18.31
CA SER A 173 -7.14 -6.26 -18.88
C SER A 173 -7.50 -6.07 -20.34
N GLY A 174 -7.25 -4.87 -20.93
CA GLY A 174 -7.72 -4.50 -22.26
C GLY A 174 -9.24 -4.36 -22.38
N ALA A 175 -9.97 -4.40 -21.26
CA ALA A 175 -11.39 -4.08 -21.20
C ALA A 175 -11.64 -2.58 -21.45
N ALA A 176 -12.91 -2.19 -21.53
CA ALA A 176 -13.24 -0.75 -21.57
C ALA A 176 -12.66 -0.04 -20.33
N PRO A 177 -11.99 1.10 -20.52
CA PRO A 177 -11.43 1.86 -19.40
C PRO A 177 -12.53 2.20 -18.39
N VAL A 178 -12.27 1.94 -17.12
CA VAL A 178 -13.12 2.42 -16.01
C VAL A 178 -12.62 3.79 -15.61
N SER A 179 -13.49 4.78 -15.61
CA SER A 179 -13.13 6.12 -15.16
C SER A 179 -12.89 6.14 -13.64
N VAL A 180 -12.06 7.07 -13.17
CA VAL A 180 -11.81 7.27 -11.73
C VAL A 180 -13.13 7.50 -10.98
N ALA A 181 -14.05 8.29 -11.53
CA ALA A 181 -15.35 8.56 -10.93
C ALA A 181 -16.22 7.28 -10.80
N GLU A 182 -16.21 6.44 -11.81
CA GLU A 182 -16.93 5.17 -11.78
C GLU A 182 -16.30 4.19 -10.78
N ALA A 183 -14.96 4.07 -10.78
CA ALA A 183 -14.24 3.26 -9.82
C ALA A 183 -14.54 3.71 -8.38
N GLN A 184 -14.52 5.03 -8.09
CA GLN A 184 -14.91 5.58 -6.80
C GLN A 184 -16.32 5.16 -6.39
N ALA A 185 -17.31 5.32 -7.26
CA ALA A 185 -18.69 4.99 -6.95
C ALA A 185 -18.87 3.49 -6.66
N GLN A 186 -18.21 2.62 -7.43
CA GLN A 186 -18.21 1.17 -7.20
C GLN A 186 -17.53 0.83 -5.87
N VAL A 187 -16.36 1.38 -5.62
CA VAL A 187 -15.58 1.14 -4.39
C VAL A 187 -16.33 1.65 -3.16
N ALA A 188 -16.89 2.86 -3.22
CA ALA A 188 -17.67 3.42 -2.12
C ALA A 188 -18.85 2.50 -1.75
N LYS A 189 -19.68 2.09 -2.72
CA LYS A 189 -20.79 1.16 -2.49
C LYS A 189 -20.29 -0.19 -1.96
N GLY A 190 -19.24 -0.75 -2.56
CA GLY A 190 -18.66 -2.03 -2.16
C GLY A 190 -18.09 -2.03 -0.74
N LEU A 191 -17.68 -0.86 -0.24
CA LEU A 191 -17.30 -0.65 1.16
C LEU A 191 -18.48 -0.31 2.09
N GLY A 192 -19.69 -0.17 1.54
CA GLY A 192 -20.87 0.22 2.30
C GLY A 192 -20.95 1.72 2.61
N LEU A 193 -20.24 2.53 1.85
CA LEU A 193 -20.28 4.00 1.90
C LEU A 193 -21.35 4.53 0.91
N SER A 194 -21.66 5.84 0.99
CA SER A 194 -22.48 6.49 -0.02
C SER A 194 -21.78 6.47 -1.38
N ALA A 195 -22.56 6.29 -2.46
CA ALA A 195 -22.01 6.23 -3.83
C ALA A 195 -21.36 7.54 -4.29
N ASP A 196 -21.72 8.64 -3.67
CA ASP A 196 -21.24 10.00 -3.91
C ASP A 196 -20.09 10.39 -2.94
N ALA A 197 -19.61 9.45 -2.12
CA ALA A 197 -18.45 9.69 -1.27
C ALA A 197 -17.20 9.96 -2.13
N ASP A 198 -16.61 11.13 -1.94
CA ASP A 198 -15.38 11.49 -2.64
C ASP A 198 -14.17 10.87 -1.91
N LEU A 199 -13.71 9.72 -2.43
CA LEU A 199 -12.62 8.95 -1.84
C LEU A 199 -11.23 9.52 -2.17
N ILE A 200 -11.10 10.33 -3.24
CA ILE A 200 -9.80 10.80 -3.74
C ILE A 200 -9.48 12.24 -3.32
N ALA A 201 -10.45 12.96 -2.73
CA ALA A 201 -10.21 14.34 -2.29
C ALA A 201 -10.62 14.58 -0.82
N THR A 202 -11.40 13.69 -0.19
CA THR A 202 -11.82 13.90 1.20
C THR A 202 -10.74 13.51 2.19
N ASP A 203 -10.25 14.46 2.97
CA ASP A 203 -9.51 14.19 4.21
C ASP A 203 -10.50 13.73 5.29
N PHE A 204 -10.69 12.43 5.38
CA PHE A 204 -11.66 11.83 6.31
C PHE A 204 -11.23 11.91 7.78
N VAL A 205 -9.93 12.12 8.04
CA VAL A 205 -9.42 12.38 9.39
C VAL A 205 -9.81 13.79 9.83
N ALA A 206 -9.57 14.80 8.97
CA ALA A 206 -9.95 16.18 9.27
C ALA A 206 -11.47 16.38 9.35
N THR A 207 -12.24 15.71 8.50
CA THR A 207 -13.71 15.83 8.47
C THR A 207 -14.40 14.97 9.52
N GLY A 208 -13.69 14.05 10.17
CA GLY A 208 -14.26 13.12 11.15
C GLY A 208 -15.28 12.15 10.55
N SER A 209 -15.11 11.77 9.28
CA SER A 209 -16.00 10.81 8.61
C SER A 209 -15.80 9.40 9.16
N ALA A 210 -16.62 9.01 10.14
CA ALA A 210 -16.52 7.71 10.80
C ALA A 210 -16.62 6.53 9.82
N GLY A 211 -17.51 6.61 8.81
CA GLY A 211 -17.67 5.57 7.80
C GLY A 211 -16.40 5.38 6.97
N MET A 212 -15.82 6.47 6.46
CA MET A 212 -14.59 6.43 5.68
C MET A 212 -13.40 6.00 6.54
N SER A 213 -13.29 6.50 7.78
CA SER A 213 -12.23 6.10 8.70
C SER A 213 -12.25 4.60 9.01
N LYS A 214 -13.44 4.02 9.25
CA LYS A 214 -13.59 2.57 9.46
C LYS A 214 -13.20 1.77 8.22
N ALA A 215 -13.70 2.16 7.06
CA ALA A 215 -13.35 1.48 5.80
C ALA A 215 -11.85 1.59 5.50
N ALA A 216 -11.24 2.77 5.71
CA ALA A 216 -9.81 2.97 5.56
C ALA A 216 -9.01 2.08 6.52
N ALA A 217 -9.38 2.04 7.80
CA ALA A 217 -8.71 1.21 8.80
C ALA A 217 -8.81 -0.29 8.49
N GLN A 218 -9.95 -0.76 7.96
CA GLN A 218 -10.11 -2.16 7.53
C GLN A 218 -9.18 -2.49 6.36
N VAL A 219 -9.07 -1.63 5.37
CA VAL A 219 -8.14 -1.81 4.24
C VAL A 219 -6.69 -1.73 4.71
N ALA A 220 -6.34 -0.73 5.53
CA ALA A 220 -5.00 -0.54 6.08
C ALA A 220 -4.52 -1.76 6.88
N SER A 221 -5.42 -2.38 7.65
CA SER A 221 -5.10 -3.59 8.41
C SER A 221 -4.66 -4.73 7.49
N VAL A 222 -5.34 -4.92 6.35
CA VAL A 222 -4.98 -5.94 5.35
C VAL A 222 -3.66 -5.59 4.67
N ILE A 223 -3.48 -4.33 4.23
CA ILE A 223 -2.21 -3.85 3.64
C ILE A 223 -1.05 -4.17 4.59
N SER A 224 -1.17 -3.81 5.87
CA SER A 224 -0.12 -4.01 6.86
C SER A 224 0.20 -5.48 7.09
N MET A 225 -0.81 -6.34 7.23
CA MET A 225 -0.62 -7.77 7.44
C MET A 225 0.04 -8.45 6.23
N VAL A 226 -0.44 -8.15 5.04
CA VAL A 226 0.10 -8.74 3.81
C VAL A 226 1.51 -8.21 3.52
N SER A 227 1.76 -6.90 3.73
CA SER A 227 3.11 -6.33 3.58
C SER A 227 4.10 -6.94 4.58
N ALA A 228 3.67 -7.23 5.80
CA ALA A 228 4.51 -7.89 6.79
C ALA A 228 4.84 -9.35 6.41
N ALA A 229 3.95 -10.03 5.69
CA ALA A 229 4.15 -11.41 5.25
C ALA A 229 4.95 -11.54 3.95
N GLY A 230 4.69 -10.72 2.95
CA GLY A 230 5.27 -10.86 1.60
C GLY A 230 5.79 -9.56 0.98
N GLY A 231 5.89 -8.47 1.76
CA GLY A 231 6.37 -7.18 1.26
C GLY A 231 5.31 -6.40 0.46
N THR A 232 5.78 -5.31 -0.17
CA THR A 232 4.91 -4.42 -0.95
C THR A 232 4.32 -5.08 -2.18
N ASP A 233 5.07 -5.97 -2.84
CA ASP A 233 4.59 -6.68 -4.04
C ASP A 233 3.43 -7.62 -3.71
N ALA A 234 3.51 -8.34 -2.58
CA ALA A 234 2.42 -9.17 -2.10
C ALA A 234 1.20 -8.32 -1.75
N SER A 235 1.41 -7.18 -1.08
CA SER A 235 0.33 -6.25 -0.75
C SER A 235 -0.34 -5.71 -2.02
N ALA A 236 0.41 -5.30 -3.03
CA ALA A 236 -0.14 -4.81 -4.29
C ALA A 236 -0.98 -5.88 -5.00
N ALA A 237 -0.47 -7.13 -5.09
CA ALA A 237 -1.17 -8.24 -5.72
C ALA A 237 -2.48 -8.58 -4.98
N VAL A 238 -2.44 -8.66 -3.65
CA VAL A 238 -3.64 -8.93 -2.83
C VAL A 238 -4.64 -7.78 -2.95
N MET A 239 -4.18 -6.53 -2.89
CA MET A 239 -5.07 -5.36 -3.03
C MET A 239 -5.75 -5.30 -4.40
N ALA A 240 -5.12 -5.74 -5.47
CA ALA A 240 -5.74 -5.83 -6.79
C ALA A 240 -6.94 -6.81 -6.81
N GLU A 241 -6.83 -7.95 -6.13
CA GLU A 241 -7.93 -8.92 -6.01
C GLU A 241 -9.01 -8.46 -5.03
N VAL A 242 -8.63 -7.86 -3.89
CA VAL A 242 -9.55 -7.22 -2.94
C VAL A 242 -10.36 -6.13 -3.65
N ALA A 243 -9.71 -5.26 -4.41
CA ALA A 243 -10.35 -4.20 -5.19
C ALA A 243 -11.37 -4.76 -6.21
N THR A 244 -11.02 -5.87 -6.85
CA THR A 244 -11.93 -6.58 -7.77
C THR A 244 -13.21 -7.04 -7.08
N LYS A 245 -13.09 -7.65 -5.90
CA LYS A 245 -14.25 -8.11 -5.13
C LYS A 245 -15.10 -6.93 -4.61
N ILE A 246 -14.46 -5.87 -4.13
CA ILE A 246 -15.13 -4.66 -3.63
C ILE A 246 -15.88 -3.98 -4.78
N SER A 247 -15.21 -3.72 -5.92
CA SER A 247 -15.83 -3.03 -7.06
C SER A 247 -16.98 -3.85 -7.67
N ALA A 248 -16.83 -5.16 -7.81
CA ALA A 248 -17.88 -6.04 -8.31
C ALA A 248 -19.14 -6.03 -7.40
N ALA A 249 -18.96 -6.07 -6.08
CA ALA A 249 -20.05 -5.95 -5.13
C ALA A 249 -20.75 -4.58 -5.24
N GLY A 250 -19.98 -3.50 -5.34
CA GLY A 250 -20.51 -2.14 -5.50
C GLY A 250 -21.21 -1.92 -6.84
N ALA A 251 -20.72 -2.47 -7.93
CA ALA A 251 -21.37 -2.47 -9.24
C ALA A 251 -22.73 -3.22 -9.19
N ALA A 252 -22.81 -4.30 -8.42
CA ALA A 252 -24.03 -5.03 -8.14
C ALA A 252 -24.97 -4.32 -7.13
N GLY A 253 -24.55 -3.17 -6.57
CA GLY A 253 -25.33 -2.39 -5.61
C GLY A 253 -25.24 -2.90 -4.15
N GLY A 254 -24.30 -3.78 -3.83
CA GLY A 254 -24.09 -4.38 -2.50
C GLY A 254 -22.78 -3.99 -1.83
N LYS A 255 -22.65 -4.35 -0.55
CA LYS A 255 -21.40 -4.28 0.23
C LYS A 255 -20.62 -5.58 0.05
N SER A 256 -19.30 -5.49 -0.09
CA SER A 256 -18.40 -6.64 -0.11
C SER A 256 -18.10 -7.11 1.31
N GLU A 257 -17.99 -8.41 1.47
CA GLU A 257 -17.62 -9.03 2.75
C GLU A 257 -16.14 -9.43 2.81
N VAL A 258 -15.39 -9.12 1.74
CA VAL A 258 -13.98 -9.56 1.57
C VAL A 258 -13.06 -9.08 2.70
N LEU A 259 -13.34 -7.93 3.30
CA LEU A 259 -12.55 -7.41 4.44
C LEU A 259 -12.98 -7.99 5.80
N THR A 260 -14.16 -8.60 5.89
CA THR A 260 -14.78 -9.02 7.16
C THR A 260 -15.02 -10.51 7.27
N LYS A 261 -14.75 -11.29 6.21
CA LYS A 261 -14.87 -12.76 6.22
C LYS A 261 -13.54 -13.42 5.88
N ALA A 262 -13.04 -14.25 6.80
CA ALA A 262 -11.81 -15.01 6.61
C ALA A 262 -11.84 -15.88 5.36
N SER A 263 -12.98 -16.52 5.04
CA SER A 263 -13.11 -17.36 3.85
C SER A 263 -12.92 -16.61 2.54
N GLU A 264 -13.40 -15.37 2.43
CA GLU A 264 -13.23 -14.54 1.24
C GLU A 264 -11.77 -14.06 1.11
N MET A 265 -11.16 -13.62 2.23
CA MET A 265 -9.77 -13.22 2.26
C MET A 265 -8.84 -14.40 1.95
N LYS A 266 -9.10 -15.58 2.52
CA LYS A 266 -8.36 -16.81 2.24
C LYS A 266 -8.37 -17.13 0.75
N ALA A 267 -9.53 -17.11 0.11
CA ALA A 267 -9.65 -17.41 -1.31
C ALA A 267 -8.82 -16.44 -2.19
N ILE A 268 -8.72 -15.15 -1.79
CA ILE A 268 -7.84 -14.19 -2.46
C ILE A 268 -6.37 -14.55 -2.27
N LEU A 269 -5.95 -14.80 -1.03
CA LEU A 269 -4.56 -15.13 -0.73
C LEU A 269 -4.12 -16.42 -1.45
N GLU A 270 -4.98 -17.43 -1.51
CA GLU A 270 -4.75 -18.66 -2.27
C GLU A 270 -4.62 -18.38 -3.77
N THR A 271 -5.49 -17.53 -4.33
CA THR A 271 -5.43 -17.14 -5.75
C THR A 271 -4.13 -16.43 -6.06
N VAL A 272 -3.74 -15.44 -5.24
CA VAL A 272 -2.48 -14.68 -5.42
C VAL A 272 -1.28 -15.60 -5.28
N SER A 273 -1.23 -16.46 -4.27
CA SER A 273 -0.12 -17.39 -4.08
C SER A 273 0.01 -18.45 -5.18
N ALA A 274 -1.09 -18.83 -5.82
CA ALA A 274 -1.09 -19.76 -6.94
C ALA A 274 -0.64 -19.13 -8.27
N THR A 275 -0.75 -17.80 -8.40
CA THR A 275 -0.47 -17.07 -9.63
C THR A 275 0.82 -16.25 -9.59
N THR A 276 1.39 -16.07 -8.40
CA THR A 276 2.60 -15.26 -8.16
C THR A 276 3.48 -15.89 -7.09
N ASP A 277 4.78 -15.56 -7.11
CA ASP A 277 5.75 -16.01 -6.11
C ASP A 277 5.95 -15.01 -4.96
N VAL A 278 4.99 -14.07 -4.77
CA VAL A 278 5.15 -12.94 -3.82
C VAL A 278 5.25 -13.37 -2.35
N PHE A 279 4.83 -14.59 -2.03
CA PHE A 279 4.95 -15.17 -0.69
C PHE A 279 6.09 -16.19 -0.55
N ALA A 280 6.94 -16.35 -1.58
CA ALA A 280 8.00 -17.38 -1.55
C ALA A 280 9.01 -17.17 -0.41
N ASP A 281 9.30 -15.91 -0.07
CA ASP A 281 10.23 -15.52 0.99
C ASP A 281 9.52 -15.12 2.30
N ALA A 282 8.20 -15.37 2.41
CA ALA A 282 7.44 -15.03 3.60
C ALA A 282 8.00 -15.73 4.85
N PRO A 283 8.05 -15.08 6.01
CA PRO A 283 8.36 -15.76 7.28
C PRO A 283 7.39 -16.92 7.49
N GLY A 284 7.92 -18.16 7.52
CA GLY A 284 7.09 -19.36 7.60
C GLY A 284 6.63 -19.92 6.26
N ALA A 285 7.19 -19.49 5.11
CA ALA A 285 6.86 -19.98 3.76
C ALA A 285 6.94 -21.52 3.61
N GLY A 286 7.62 -22.23 4.52
CA GLY A 286 7.58 -23.68 4.59
C GLY A 286 6.19 -24.25 4.93
N ASP A 287 5.28 -23.42 5.44
CA ASP A 287 3.85 -23.72 5.64
C ASP A 287 3.00 -22.52 5.19
N LEU A 288 3.00 -22.26 3.90
CA LEU A 288 2.26 -21.14 3.29
C LEU A 288 0.76 -21.20 3.58
N ALA A 289 0.19 -22.41 3.68
CA ALA A 289 -1.21 -22.57 4.02
C ALA A 289 -1.52 -22.02 5.42
N ALA A 290 -0.65 -22.27 6.40
CA ALA A 290 -0.81 -21.70 7.74
C ALA A 290 -0.62 -20.16 7.75
N VAL A 291 0.28 -19.61 6.93
CA VAL A 291 0.45 -18.16 6.78
C VAL A 291 -0.84 -17.54 6.23
N ILE A 292 -1.40 -18.11 5.17
CA ILE A 292 -2.66 -17.67 4.55
C ILE A 292 -3.81 -17.72 5.56
N ASP A 293 -3.97 -18.86 6.27
CA ASP A 293 -5.03 -19.02 7.28
C ASP A 293 -4.90 -18.02 8.42
N ASN A 294 -3.68 -17.73 8.87
CA ASN A 294 -3.42 -16.75 9.91
C ASN A 294 -3.77 -15.33 9.45
N ILE A 295 -3.33 -14.90 8.25
CA ILE A 295 -3.67 -13.58 7.71
C ILE A 295 -5.18 -13.43 7.61
N ALA A 296 -5.88 -14.40 7.02
CA ALA A 296 -7.33 -14.36 6.82
C ALA A 296 -8.10 -14.27 8.16
N THR A 297 -7.72 -15.10 9.15
CA THR A 297 -8.37 -15.13 10.47
C THR A 297 -8.12 -13.85 11.27
N VAL A 298 -6.88 -13.34 11.23
CA VAL A 298 -6.53 -12.09 11.91
C VAL A 298 -7.23 -10.90 11.24
N ALA A 299 -7.30 -10.87 9.90
CA ALA A 299 -8.02 -9.83 9.16
C ALA A 299 -9.50 -9.79 9.56
N GLU A 300 -10.21 -10.93 9.58
CA GLU A 300 -11.59 -11.00 10.04
C GLU A 300 -11.74 -10.48 11.47
N THR A 301 -10.88 -10.96 12.38
CA THR A 301 -10.95 -10.59 13.80
C THR A 301 -10.72 -9.10 14.04
N VAL A 302 -9.71 -8.52 13.38
CA VAL A 302 -9.37 -7.09 13.49
C VAL A 302 -10.47 -6.26 12.86
N ASN A 303 -10.90 -6.59 11.65
CA ASN A 303 -11.89 -5.83 10.90
C ASN A 303 -13.29 -5.90 11.51
N ALA A 304 -13.65 -7.01 12.16
CA ALA A 304 -14.89 -7.09 12.96
C ALA A 304 -14.85 -6.13 14.16
N LYS A 305 -13.70 -5.96 14.82
CA LYS A 305 -13.55 -4.98 15.90
C LYS A 305 -13.61 -3.54 15.38
N ILE A 306 -13.02 -3.26 14.23
CA ILE A 306 -13.10 -1.93 13.60
C ILE A 306 -14.55 -1.60 13.24
N GLU A 307 -15.32 -2.57 12.70
CA GLU A 307 -16.73 -2.38 12.32
C GLU A 307 -17.59 -1.92 13.50
N VAL A 308 -17.39 -2.47 14.68
CA VAL A 308 -18.17 -2.13 15.89
C VAL A 308 -17.59 -0.98 16.71
N ALA A 309 -16.42 -0.45 16.36
CA ALA A 309 -15.85 0.68 17.07
C ALA A 309 -16.74 1.93 16.94
N VAL A 310 -16.94 2.66 18.06
CA VAL A 310 -17.78 3.86 18.09
C VAL A 310 -17.04 5.06 17.51
N SER A 311 -15.72 5.09 17.70
CA SER A 311 -14.82 6.10 17.13
C SER A 311 -13.51 5.44 16.73
N ILE A 312 -12.90 5.94 15.68
CA ILE A 312 -11.59 5.52 15.19
C ILE A 312 -10.74 6.78 15.01
#